data_f7a6e84cb5acffbbb4a8d3ad7f76a059
#
_entry.id   f7a6e84cb5acffbbb4a8d3ad7f76a059
#
_cell.length_a   1.000
_cell.length_b   1.000
_cell.length_c   1.000
_cell.angle_alpha   90.00
_cell.angle_beta   90.00
_cell.angle_gamma   90.00
#
_symmetry.space_group_name_H-M   'P 1'
#
loop_
_entity.id
_entity.type
_entity.pdbx_description
1 polymer ?
#
loop_
_entity_poly.entity_id
_entity_poly.type
_entity_poly.pdbx_seq_one_letter_code
_entity_poly.pdbx_strand_id
1 'polypeptide(L)'
;MYKRQGFFSILLAKLGHEVTGIDLTPDMITHAKELAEEEKADCQFAVMDAENPDFPDEEFDVIVSRNLTWTLPDVKSAYREWVRVLKKGGVLLNFDANYGLSDFTDLCELPDNHAHQEIGDDMMRECEEIKRQLPISSYSRPAWDLETLGAMKLQEFSVDLGISSRIYVEKDEFYNPTPMF
;
A
#
# COMPACT_ATOMS: atom_id res chain seq x y z
N MET A 1 18.73 -1.33 -3.64
CA MET A 1 18.02 -2.21 -4.58
C MET A 1 16.59 -2.39 -4.11
N TYR A 2 15.62 -1.81 -4.81
CA TYR A 2 14.21 -1.76 -4.39
C TYR A 2 13.53 -3.13 -4.56
N LYS A 3 13.55 -3.97 -3.52
CA LYS A 3 12.84 -5.26 -3.49
C LYS A 3 11.37 -5.13 -3.03
N ARG A 4 10.67 -4.03 -3.40
CA ARG A 4 9.30 -3.78 -2.89
C ARG A 4 8.20 -4.03 -3.91
N GLN A 5 8.55 -4.08 -5.20
CA GLN A 5 7.59 -4.26 -6.30
C GLN A 5 7.07 -5.71 -6.32
N GLY A 6 5.76 -5.86 -6.26
CA GLY A 6 5.14 -7.17 -6.25
C GLY A 6 5.36 -8.01 -4.99
N PHE A 7 5.88 -7.44 -3.89
CA PHE A 7 6.26 -8.19 -2.68
C PHE A 7 5.14 -9.09 -2.15
N PHE A 8 3.93 -8.54 -1.94
CA PHE A 8 2.81 -9.35 -1.47
C PHE A 8 2.36 -10.37 -2.50
N SER A 9 2.34 -10.01 -3.79
CA SER A 9 1.96 -10.95 -4.85
C SER A 9 2.89 -12.16 -4.88
N ILE A 10 4.20 -11.92 -4.82
CA ILE A 10 5.21 -12.98 -4.81
C ILE A 10 5.11 -13.83 -3.54
N LEU A 11 4.96 -13.18 -2.38
CA LEU A 11 4.84 -13.87 -1.10
C LEU A 11 3.62 -14.79 -1.07
N LEU A 12 2.46 -14.28 -1.46
CA LEU A 12 1.21 -15.03 -1.46
C LEU A 12 1.20 -16.15 -2.50
N ALA A 13 1.78 -15.92 -3.69
CA ALA A 13 1.94 -16.97 -4.70
C ALA A 13 2.83 -18.11 -4.19
N LYS A 14 3.92 -17.80 -3.49
CA LYS A 14 4.77 -18.82 -2.84
C LYS A 14 4.06 -19.60 -1.72
N LEU A 15 3.04 -19.03 -1.13
CA LEU A 15 2.16 -19.71 -0.17
C LEU A 15 1.07 -20.54 -0.85
N GLY A 16 1.02 -20.57 -2.19
CA GLY A 16 0.11 -21.41 -2.97
C GLY A 16 -1.22 -20.75 -3.31
N HIS A 17 -1.33 -19.42 -3.18
CA HIS A 17 -2.51 -18.67 -3.59
C HIS A 17 -2.42 -18.29 -5.08
N GLU A 18 -3.56 -18.20 -5.75
CA GLU A 18 -3.70 -17.58 -7.06
C GLU A 18 -3.74 -16.06 -6.87
N VAL A 19 -2.80 -15.33 -7.50
CA VAL A 19 -2.58 -13.92 -7.19
C VAL A 19 -2.51 -13.08 -8.46
N THR A 20 -3.23 -11.94 -8.43
CA THR A 20 -3.12 -10.86 -9.41
C THR A 20 -2.67 -9.58 -8.71
N GLY A 21 -1.50 -9.06 -9.09
CA GLY A 21 -1.01 -7.75 -8.65
C GLY A 21 -1.35 -6.66 -9.68
N ILE A 22 -1.76 -5.50 -9.19
CA ILE A 22 -2.00 -4.32 -10.04
C ILE A 22 -1.17 -3.13 -9.58
N ASP A 23 -0.76 -2.31 -10.53
CA ASP A 23 -0.14 -1.00 -10.30
C ASP A 23 -0.49 -0.10 -11.48
N LEU A 24 -0.61 1.20 -11.24
CA LEU A 24 -0.89 2.17 -12.29
C LEU A 24 0.31 2.41 -13.21
N THR A 25 1.52 2.13 -12.74
CA THR A 25 2.78 2.44 -13.40
C THR A 25 3.31 1.24 -14.18
N PRO A 26 3.43 1.33 -15.52
CA PRO A 26 3.92 0.21 -16.36
C PRO A 26 5.30 -0.31 -15.94
N ASP A 27 6.22 0.58 -15.57
CA ASP A 27 7.57 0.21 -15.13
C ASP A 27 7.54 -0.61 -13.84
N MET A 28 6.64 -0.28 -12.89
CA MET A 28 6.46 -1.04 -11.65
C MET A 28 5.95 -2.45 -11.94
N ILE A 29 5.03 -2.60 -12.89
CA ILE A 29 4.54 -3.91 -13.34
C ILE A 29 5.64 -4.71 -14.03
N THR A 30 6.48 -4.06 -14.84
CA THR A 30 7.62 -4.71 -15.50
C THR A 30 8.59 -5.28 -14.47
N HIS A 31 9.01 -4.47 -13.51
CA HIS A 31 9.92 -4.90 -12.44
C HIS A 31 9.29 -5.98 -11.53
N ALA A 32 7.98 -5.90 -11.28
CA ALA A 32 7.29 -6.91 -10.48
C ALA A 32 7.29 -8.29 -11.19
N LYS A 33 7.11 -8.30 -12.52
CA LYS A 33 7.20 -9.52 -13.35
C LYS A 33 8.62 -10.11 -13.33
N GLU A 34 9.64 -9.27 -13.56
CA GLU A 34 11.05 -9.69 -13.48
C GLU A 34 11.38 -10.33 -12.14
N LEU A 35 10.97 -9.68 -11.03
CA LEU A 35 11.19 -10.20 -9.70
C LEU A 35 10.43 -11.51 -9.44
N ALA A 36 9.20 -11.64 -9.95
CA ALA A 36 8.42 -12.87 -9.80
C ALA A 36 9.08 -14.04 -10.56
N GLU A 37 9.65 -13.79 -11.74
CA GLU A 37 10.42 -14.78 -12.50
C GLU A 37 11.69 -15.21 -11.74
N GLU A 38 12.46 -14.26 -11.22
CA GLU A 38 13.65 -14.53 -10.39
C GLU A 38 13.30 -15.39 -9.17
N GLU A 39 12.20 -15.06 -8.52
CA GLU A 39 11.72 -15.73 -7.31
C GLU A 39 10.91 -17.01 -7.60
N LYS A 40 10.67 -17.34 -8.88
CA LYS A 40 9.88 -18.48 -9.34
C LYS A 40 8.47 -18.50 -8.72
N ALA A 41 7.86 -17.32 -8.61
CA ALA A 41 6.52 -17.15 -8.11
C ALA A 41 5.52 -17.08 -9.28
N ASP A 42 4.50 -17.94 -9.28
CA ASP A 42 3.44 -17.95 -10.30
C ASP A 42 2.34 -16.97 -9.89
N CYS A 43 2.47 -15.73 -10.38
CA CYS A 43 1.47 -14.68 -10.16
C CYS A 43 1.32 -13.79 -11.40
N GLN A 44 0.12 -13.22 -11.56
CA GLN A 44 -0.20 -12.33 -12.66
C GLN A 44 0.00 -10.87 -12.27
N PHE A 45 0.31 -10.02 -13.26
CA PHE A 45 0.45 -8.59 -13.06
C PHE A 45 -0.20 -7.80 -14.21
N ALA A 46 -0.96 -6.76 -13.87
CA ALA A 46 -1.61 -5.88 -14.83
C ALA A 46 -1.40 -4.39 -14.49
N VAL A 47 -1.24 -3.57 -15.51
CA VAL A 47 -1.32 -2.11 -15.36
C VAL A 47 -2.78 -1.74 -15.20
N MET A 48 -3.15 -1.21 -14.02
CA MET A 48 -4.55 -0.94 -13.70
C MET A 48 -4.65 0.10 -12.58
N ASP A 49 -5.72 0.90 -12.63
CA ASP A 49 -6.02 1.88 -11.60
C ASP A 49 -6.71 1.21 -10.41
N ALA A 50 -6.16 1.38 -9.22
CA ALA A 50 -6.73 0.84 -7.99
C ALA A 50 -8.03 1.54 -7.55
N GLU A 51 -8.31 2.75 -8.05
CA GLU A 51 -9.55 3.47 -7.81
C GLU A 51 -10.69 3.01 -8.73
N ASN A 52 -10.36 2.35 -9.84
CA ASN A 52 -11.33 1.82 -10.80
C ASN A 52 -10.81 0.55 -11.50
N PRO A 53 -10.60 -0.54 -10.76
CA PRO A 53 -10.07 -1.77 -11.31
C PRO A 53 -11.08 -2.48 -12.22
N ASP A 54 -10.60 -2.95 -13.38
CA ASP A 54 -11.40 -3.68 -14.37
C ASP A 54 -11.52 -5.16 -14.00
N PHE A 55 -12.15 -5.43 -12.84
CA PHE A 55 -12.51 -6.76 -12.39
C PHE A 55 -14.00 -6.88 -12.19
N PRO A 56 -14.58 -8.10 -12.36
CA PRO A 56 -15.99 -8.34 -12.04
C PRO A 56 -16.26 -8.22 -10.53
N ASP A 57 -17.55 -8.08 -10.18
CA ASP A 57 -18.01 -8.13 -8.80
C ASP A 57 -17.69 -9.50 -8.18
N GLU A 58 -17.38 -9.49 -6.88
CA GLU A 58 -17.21 -10.73 -6.10
C GLU A 58 -16.15 -11.69 -6.69
N GLU A 59 -15.03 -11.17 -7.20
CA GLU A 59 -13.96 -11.96 -7.83
C GLU A 59 -12.96 -12.52 -6.81
N PHE A 60 -12.56 -11.74 -5.81
CA PHE A 60 -11.45 -12.06 -4.92
C PHE A 60 -11.90 -12.51 -3.53
N ASP A 61 -11.19 -13.51 -2.98
CA ASP A 61 -11.37 -13.93 -1.60
C ASP A 61 -10.63 -13.00 -0.63
N VAL A 62 -9.50 -12.43 -1.08
CA VAL A 62 -8.67 -11.53 -0.29
C VAL A 62 -8.14 -10.40 -1.17
N ILE A 63 -8.19 -9.18 -0.64
CA ILE A 63 -7.52 -8.02 -1.23
C ILE A 63 -6.47 -7.54 -0.24
N VAL A 64 -5.26 -7.30 -0.73
CA VAL A 64 -4.14 -6.77 0.07
C VAL A 64 -3.62 -5.50 -0.56
N SER A 65 -3.56 -4.44 0.23
CA SER A 65 -2.96 -3.16 -0.15
C SER A 65 -1.87 -2.78 0.86
N ARG A 66 -0.81 -2.14 0.38
CA ARG A 66 0.26 -1.63 1.24
C ARG A 66 0.82 -0.32 0.72
N ASN A 67 0.87 0.69 1.61
CA ASN A 67 1.42 2.01 1.31
C ASN A 67 0.82 2.62 0.02
N LEU A 68 -0.48 2.42 -0.21
CA LEU A 68 -1.15 2.87 -1.41
C LEU A 68 -2.17 3.97 -1.13
N THR A 69 -3.03 3.79 -0.15
CA THR A 69 -4.18 4.68 0.03
C THR A 69 -3.78 6.13 0.36
N TRP A 70 -2.61 6.35 0.94
CA TRP A 70 -2.11 7.70 1.19
C TRP A 70 -1.66 8.45 -0.08
N THR A 71 -1.55 7.77 -1.22
CA THR A 71 -1.17 8.35 -2.53
C THR A 71 -2.34 8.53 -3.48
N LEU A 72 -3.54 8.04 -3.12
CA LEU A 72 -4.68 8.05 -4.02
C LEU A 72 -5.45 9.38 -3.96
N PRO A 73 -5.83 9.95 -5.10
CA PRO A 73 -6.72 11.11 -5.19
C PRO A 73 -8.11 10.88 -4.59
N ASP A 74 -8.72 9.71 -4.79
CA ASP A 74 -10.04 9.34 -4.26
C ASP A 74 -10.04 7.97 -3.57
N VAL A 75 -9.53 7.93 -2.33
CA VAL A 75 -9.51 6.72 -1.51
C VAL A 75 -10.90 6.12 -1.29
N LYS A 76 -11.97 6.96 -1.27
CA LYS A 76 -13.35 6.45 -1.11
C LYS A 76 -13.80 5.65 -2.32
N SER A 77 -13.41 6.06 -3.52
CA SER A 77 -13.65 5.28 -4.74
C SER A 77 -12.87 3.97 -4.71
N ALA A 78 -11.58 4.00 -4.36
CA ALA A 78 -10.80 2.79 -4.21
C ALA A 78 -11.45 1.80 -3.22
N TYR A 79 -11.82 2.25 -2.03
CA TYR A 79 -12.49 1.38 -1.04
C TYR A 79 -13.81 0.80 -1.55
N ARG A 80 -14.63 1.59 -2.27
CA ARG A 80 -15.89 1.08 -2.86
C ARG A 80 -15.63 -0.01 -3.89
N GLU A 81 -14.66 0.21 -4.77
CA GLU A 81 -14.29 -0.77 -5.78
C GLU A 81 -13.68 -2.03 -5.17
N TRP A 82 -12.82 -1.89 -4.16
CA TRP A 82 -12.26 -3.05 -3.47
C TRP A 82 -13.34 -3.89 -2.77
N VAL A 83 -14.32 -3.23 -2.14
CA VAL A 83 -15.47 -3.94 -1.56
C VAL A 83 -16.35 -4.57 -2.64
N ARG A 84 -16.50 -3.94 -3.83
CA ARG A 84 -17.27 -4.48 -4.95
C ARG A 84 -16.66 -5.78 -5.49
N VAL A 85 -15.35 -5.78 -5.71
CA VAL A 85 -14.65 -6.95 -6.27
C VAL A 85 -14.34 -8.03 -5.24
N LEU A 86 -14.53 -7.74 -3.95
CA LEU A 86 -14.36 -8.70 -2.87
C LEU A 86 -15.60 -9.60 -2.75
N LYS A 87 -15.38 -10.91 -2.67
CA LYS A 87 -16.46 -11.89 -2.43
C LYS A 87 -17.14 -11.66 -1.08
N LYS A 88 -18.38 -12.13 -0.94
CA LYS A 88 -19.05 -12.17 0.37
C LYS A 88 -18.27 -13.04 1.35
N GLY A 89 -17.93 -12.46 2.49
CA GLY A 89 -17.08 -13.11 3.48
C GLY A 89 -15.59 -13.06 3.16
N GLY A 90 -15.20 -12.39 2.08
CA GLY A 90 -13.80 -12.11 1.77
C GLY A 90 -13.20 -11.08 2.72
N VAL A 91 -11.88 -10.93 2.67
CA VAL A 91 -11.08 -10.11 3.59
C VAL A 91 -10.33 -9.02 2.86
N LEU A 92 -10.47 -7.77 3.30
CA LEU A 92 -9.66 -6.63 2.88
C LEU A 92 -8.58 -6.35 3.94
N LEU A 93 -7.32 -6.42 3.52
CA LEU A 93 -6.16 -6.08 4.34
C LEU A 93 -5.48 -4.83 3.77
N ASN A 94 -5.54 -3.73 4.50
CA ASN A 94 -4.86 -2.49 4.12
C ASN A 94 -3.77 -2.15 5.14
N PHE A 95 -2.51 -2.18 4.70
CA PHE A 95 -1.34 -1.81 5.48
C PHE A 95 -0.90 -0.41 5.06
N ASP A 96 -1.18 0.59 5.90
CA ASP A 96 -0.86 1.97 5.58
C ASP A 96 -0.37 2.74 6.82
N ALA A 97 -0.11 4.02 6.68
CA ALA A 97 0.29 4.91 7.76
C ALA A 97 -0.30 6.31 7.57
N ASN A 98 -0.27 7.12 8.63
CA ASN A 98 -0.75 8.49 8.57
C ASN A 98 0.31 9.44 8.00
N TYR A 99 0.73 9.21 6.76
CA TYR A 99 1.76 10.00 6.09
C TYR A 99 1.39 11.47 5.90
N GLY A 100 0.10 11.83 5.95
CA GLY A 100 -0.37 13.21 5.91
C GLY A 100 0.19 14.08 7.03
N LEU A 101 0.48 13.49 8.19
CA LEU A 101 1.09 14.18 9.34
C LEU A 101 2.62 14.19 9.33
N SER A 102 3.26 13.42 8.43
CA SER A 102 4.72 13.36 8.33
C SER A 102 5.21 14.45 7.39
N ASP A 103 6.31 15.11 7.71
CA ASP A 103 7.01 16.02 6.81
C ASP A 103 8.17 15.28 6.16
N PHE A 104 8.09 15.07 4.85
CA PHE A 104 9.13 14.34 4.10
C PHE A 104 10.41 15.17 3.91
N THR A 105 10.37 16.47 4.21
CA THR A 105 11.55 17.34 4.15
C THR A 105 12.32 17.36 5.47
N ASP A 106 11.73 16.88 6.56
CA ASP A 106 12.39 16.77 7.87
C ASP A 106 13.08 15.40 7.99
N LEU A 107 14.24 15.30 7.36
CA LEU A 107 15.06 14.08 7.28
C LEU A 107 16.15 14.01 8.36
N CYS A 108 16.11 14.88 9.38
CA CYS A 108 17.18 15.06 10.35
C CYS A 108 17.56 13.79 11.14
N GLU A 109 16.71 12.76 11.16
CA GLU A 109 16.92 11.54 11.94
C GLU A 109 17.06 10.26 11.09
N LEU A 110 17.15 10.38 9.78
CA LEU A 110 17.28 9.20 8.92
C LEU A 110 18.71 8.65 8.92
N PRO A 111 18.88 7.31 8.98
CA PRO A 111 20.19 6.68 8.80
C PRO A 111 20.84 7.07 7.47
N ASP A 112 22.18 7.18 7.45
CA ASP A 112 22.96 7.61 6.28
C ASP A 112 22.75 6.77 5.01
N ASN A 113 22.20 5.56 5.13
CA ASN A 113 21.90 4.64 4.04
C ASN A 113 20.39 4.56 3.70
N HIS A 114 19.58 5.47 4.24
CA HIS A 114 18.13 5.46 3.98
C HIS A 114 17.85 5.87 2.52
N ALA A 115 16.91 5.19 1.88
CA ALA A 115 16.55 5.41 0.48
C ALA A 115 16.16 6.88 0.15
N HIS A 116 15.62 7.61 1.11
CA HIS A 116 15.28 9.03 0.95
C HIS A 116 16.51 9.93 0.85
N GLN A 117 17.68 9.51 1.32
CA GLN A 117 18.91 10.31 1.17
C GLN A 117 19.46 10.28 -0.27
N GLU A 118 19.09 9.25 -1.05
CA GLU A 118 19.40 9.18 -2.49
C GLU A 118 18.44 10.04 -3.32
N ILE A 119 17.31 10.47 -2.73
CA ILE A 119 16.32 11.33 -3.37
C ILE A 119 16.74 12.80 -3.10
N GLY A 120 17.09 13.54 -4.14
CA GLY A 120 17.50 14.95 -3.98
C GLY A 120 16.39 15.84 -3.40
N ASP A 121 16.79 16.93 -2.73
CA ASP A 121 15.91 17.89 -2.03
C ASP A 121 14.77 18.43 -2.92
N ASP A 122 15.01 18.58 -4.22
CA ASP A 122 14.00 19.07 -5.17
C ASP A 122 12.87 18.06 -5.33
N MET A 123 13.19 16.78 -5.47
CA MET A 123 12.21 15.71 -5.59
C MET A 123 11.45 15.51 -4.27
N MET A 124 12.11 15.63 -3.12
CA MET A 124 11.44 15.57 -1.82
C MET A 124 10.43 16.69 -1.65
N ARG A 125 10.77 17.92 -2.08
CA ARG A 125 9.84 19.05 -2.07
C ARG A 125 8.65 18.83 -3.01
N GLU A 126 8.88 18.26 -4.18
CA GLU A 126 7.80 17.90 -5.11
C GLU A 126 6.87 16.84 -4.52
N CYS A 127 7.42 15.78 -3.92
CA CYS A 127 6.63 14.77 -3.21
C CYS A 127 5.78 15.37 -2.08
N GLU A 128 6.35 16.29 -1.29
CA GLU A 128 5.63 16.97 -0.23
C GLU A 128 4.51 17.86 -0.77
N GLU A 129 4.74 18.55 -1.89
CA GLU A 129 3.72 19.38 -2.54
C GLU A 129 2.58 18.53 -3.11
N ILE A 130 2.88 17.40 -3.76
CA ILE A 130 1.88 16.44 -4.24
C ILE A 130 1.06 15.92 -3.06
N LYS A 131 1.72 15.48 -1.98
CA LYS A 131 1.06 14.98 -0.78
C LYS A 131 0.07 15.99 -0.21
N ARG A 132 0.43 17.29 -0.14
CA ARG A 132 -0.44 18.36 0.36
C ARG A 132 -1.69 18.58 -0.49
N GLN A 133 -1.64 18.23 -1.78
CA GLN A 133 -2.79 18.35 -2.68
C GLN A 133 -3.76 17.17 -2.56
N LEU A 134 -3.33 16.04 -1.98
CA LEU A 134 -4.18 14.88 -1.81
C LEU A 134 -5.16 15.08 -0.64
N PRO A 135 -6.48 14.90 -0.84
CA PRO A 135 -7.48 15.06 0.22
C PRO A 135 -7.21 14.19 1.45
N ILE A 136 -6.69 12.97 1.24
CA ILE A 136 -6.39 12.01 2.31
C ILE A 136 -5.38 12.54 3.31
N SER A 137 -4.48 13.42 2.92
CA SER A 137 -3.44 14.01 3.78
C SER A 137 -4.01 14.95 4.85
N SER A 138 -5.26 15.42 4.68
CA SER A 138 -5.95 16.26 5.64
C SER A 138 -6.71 15.48 6.72
N TYR A 139 -6.84 14.15 6.57
CA TYR A 139 -7.62 13.31 7.48
C TYR A 139 -6.76 12.64 8.54
N SER A 140 -7.31 12.50 9.75
CA SER A 140 -6.68 11.71 10.81
C SER A 140 -6.91 10.23 10.56
N ARG A 141 -5.85 9.52 10.24
CA ARG A 141 -5.87 8.08 9.98
C ARG A 141 -5.36 7.32 11.21
N PRO A 142 -5.89 6.14 11.54
CA PRO A 142 -6.88 5.36 10.79
C PRO A 142 -8.35 5.69 11.12
N ALA A 143 -8.64 6.72 11.92
CA ALA A 143 -10.01 7.04 12.33
C ALA A 143 -10.93 7.31 11.11
N TRP A 144 -10.43 8.04 10.13
CA TRP A 144 -11.16 8.33 8.90
C TRP A 144 -11.41 7.05 8.06
N ASP A 145 -10.45 6.13 8.03
CA ASP A 145 -10.61 4.84 7.32
C ASP A 145 -11.71 4.00 7.96
N LEU A 146 -11.72 3.92 9.29
CA LEU A 146 -12.75 3.20 10.04
C LEU A 146 -14.16 3.77 9.80
N GLU A 147 -14.30 5.10 9.82
CA GLU A 147 -15.58 5.75 9.51
C GLU A 147 -16.02 5.47 8.07
N THR A 148 -15.08 5.59 7.12
CA THR A 148 -15.35 5.40 5.70
C THR A 148 -15.74 3.97 5.37
N LEU A 149 -14.96 3.00 5.84
CA LEU A 149 -15.22 1.56 5.66
C LEU A 149 -16.46 1.12 6.43
N GLY A 150 -16.69 1.64 7.64
CA GLY A 150 -17.88 1.34 8.44
C GLY A 150 -19.20 1.74 7.74
N ALA A 151 -19.16 2.74 6.85
CA ALA A 151 -20.31 3.11 6.02
C ALA A 151 -20.56 2.16 4.83
N MET A 152 -19.64 1.24 4.52
CA MET A 152 -19.68 0.37 3.32
C MET A 152 -20.29 -1.02 3.56
N LYS A 153 -21.07 -1.21 4.64
CA LYS A 153 -21.77 -2.46 4.96
C LYS A 153 -20.84 -3.68 5.13
N LEU A 154 -19.62 -3.47 5.57
CA LEU A 154 -18.73 -4.55 6.00
C LEU A 154 -19.32 -5.23 7.24
N GLN A 155 -19.11 -6.55 7.36
CA GLN A 155 -19.64 -7.32 8.49
C GLN A 155 -18.83 -7.08 9.76
N GLU A 156 -17.51 -7.02 9.62
CA GLU A 156 -16.57 -6.83 10.72
C GLU A 156 -15.33 -6.09 10.21
N PHE A 157 -14.76 -5.22 11.03
CA PHE A 157 -13.47 -4.62 10.78
C PHE A 157 -12.73 -4.33 12.09
N SER A 158 -11.41 -4.36 12.02
CA SER A 158 -10.53 -4.04 13.14
C SER A 158 -9.30 -3.28 12.66
N VAL A 159 -8.67 -2.55 13.58
CA VAL A 159 -7.39 -1.88 13.33
C VAL A 159 -6.35 -2.42 14.28
N ASP A 160 -5.19 -2.74 13.75
CA ASP A 160 -4.04 -3.17 14.51
C ASP A 160 -2.94 -2.10 14.46
N LEU A 161 -2.82 -1.31 15.51
CA LEU A 161 -1.80 -0.27 15.64
C LEU A 161 -0.42 -0.82 16.07
N GLY A 162 -0.35 -2.10 16.39
CA GLY A 162 0.87 -2.75 16.89
C GLY A 162 1.69 -3.49 15.85
N ILE A 163 1.30 -3.46 14.57
CA ILE A 163 1.98 -4.22 13.52
C ILE A 163 3.46 -3.86 13.44
N SER A 164 3.79 -2.57 13.39
CA SER A 164 5.17 -2.10 13.31
C SER A 164 6.02 -2.66 14.46
N SER A 165 5.52 -2.60 15.68
CA SER A 165 6.27 -3.08 16.86
C SER A 165 6.48 -4.60 16.88
N ARG A 166 5.65 -5.37 16.19
CA ARG A 166 5.80 -6.83 16.09
C ARG A 166 6.71 -7.26 14.94
N ILE A 167 6.71 -6.50 13.85
CA ILE A 167 7.53 -6.81 12.67
C ILE A 167 8.98 -6.36 12.88
N TYR A 168 9.19 -5.25 13.59
CA TYR A 168 10.51 -4.67 13.81
C TYR A 168 11.12 -5.13 15.16
N VAL A 169 11.24 -6.43 15.38
CA VAL A 169 11.90 -6.99 16.55
C VAL A 169 13.43 -6.81 16.45
N GLU A 170 13.97 -6.76 15.26
CA GLU A 170 15.36 -6.40 14.98
C GLU A 170 15.40 -5.10 14.18
N LYS A 171 16.17 -4.13 14.65
CA LYS A 171 16.41 -2.89 13.90
C LYS A 171 17.17 -3.24 12.62
N ASP A 172 16.45 -3.48 11.55
CA ASP A 172 17.03 -3.46 10.22
C ASP A 172 17.38 -2.00 9.89
N GLU A 173 18.65 -1.73 9.64
CA GLU A 173 19.18 -0.39 9.34
C GLU A 173 18.50 0.29 8.16
N PHE A 174 17.67 -0.45 7.40
CA PHE A 174 16.95 0.03 6.22
C PHE A 174 15.53 0.56 6.51
N TYR A 175 15.08 0.56 7.76
CA TYR A 175 13.70 0.89 8.07
C TYR A 175 13.56 1.99 9.12
N ASN A 176 13.08 3.15 8.68
CA ASN A 176 12.50 4.14 9.58
C ASN A 176 11.05 3.74 9.85
N PRO A 177 10.68 3.42 11.09
CA PRO A 177 9.33 3.00 11.44
C PRO A 177 8.38 4.19 11.47
N THR A 178 7.88 4.62 10.32
CA THR A 178 6.61 5.34 10.34
C THR A 178 5.58 4.37 10.90
N PRO A 179 4.87 4.71 12.00
CA PRO A 179 3.90 3.80 12.58
C PRO A 179 2.84 3.42 11.55
N MET A 180 2.80 2.13 11.21
CA MET A 180 1.81 1.56 10.32
C MET A 180 0.62 1.02 11.12
N PHE A 181 -0.55 1.07 10.53
CA PHE A 181 -1.78 0.45 10.99
C PHE A 181 -2.35 -0.46 9.92
#